data_f5301ed40ca43b8d0e33a76d8c9a4ba6
#
_entry.id   f5301ed40ca43b8d0e33a76d8c9a4ba6
#
_cell.length_a   1.000
_cell.length_b   1.000
_cell.length_c   1.000
_cell.angle_alpha   90.00
_cell.angle_beta   90.00
_cell.angle_gamma   90.00
#
_symmetry.space_group_name_H-M   'P 1'
#
loop_
_entity.id
_entity.type
_entity.pdbx_description
1 polymer ?
#
loop_
_entity_poly.entity_id
_entity_poly.type
_entity_poly.pdbx_seq_one_letter_code
_entity_poly.pdbx_strand_id
1 'polypeptide(L)'
;MKYKVLLLALAAITTSCSPQADINYQIIPEQPQQTMDHFSASDAWSMHIIGKWPQEKQDQVADWLFSTDNDTNGKPKGIGLSLWRFNVGAGSTEQGEASQIGSPWMRTECFLQPDGSYDWDKQQGQRNFLRLAKERGVNKFLAFLNSPPVYFTQNGLATNTGRDGTLNLKAEHYEDFARFLANVIKGVEKKDGIKFDYLSPFNEPDGHWNWIGPKQEGTPATKKEIARAVRLISKEFVKEGIDTEITICEASDYRCMFSTHMTNHERG
;
A
#
# COMPACT_ATOMS: atom_id res chain seq x y z
N MET A 1 -24.32 26.73 74.80
CA MET A 1 -24.18 26.73 73.30
C MET A 1 -22.73 26.54 72.93
N LYS A 2 -22.38 25.37 72.40
CA LYS A 2 -21.00 25.05 71.99
C LYS A 2 -20.95 25.10 70.47
N TYR A 3 -20.23 26.06 69.90
CA TYR A 3 -20.00 26.11 68.46
C TYR A 3 -18.81 25.22 68.12
N LYS A 4 -19.06 24.18 67.24
CA LYS A 4 -17.99 23.40 66.61
C LYS A 4 -17.54 24.12 65.33
N VAL A 5 -16.31 24.52 65.29
CA VAL A 5 -15.66 25.05 64.09
C VAL A 5 -15.20 23.86 63.28
N LEU A 6 -15.72 23.76 62.05
CA LEU A 6 -15.30 22.74 61.07
C LEU A 6 -14.18 23.33 60.20
N LEU A 7 -12.94 22.84 60.39
CA LEU A 7 -11.83 23.17 59.50
C LEU A 7 -11.93 22.29 58.24
N LEU A 8 -12.19 22.93 57.10
CA LEU A 8 -12.03 22.28 55.79
C LEU A 8 -10.52 22.44 55.39
N ALA A 9 -9.83 21.28 55.33
CA ALA A 9 -8.50 21.22 54.76
C ALA A 9 -8.62 21.13 53.22
N LEU A 10 -8.23 22.19 52.52
CA LEU A 10 -8.12 22.21 51.06
C LEU A 10 -6.81 21.53 50.70
N ALA A 11 -6.88 20.31 50.18
CA ALA A 11 -5.74 19.60 49.59
C ALA A 11 -5.46 20.20 48.19
N ALA A 12 -4.42 20.99 48.07
CA ALA A 12 -3.92 21.46 46.78
C ALA A 12 -3.24 20.30 46.07
N ILE A 13 -3.87 19.77 45.05
CA ILE A 13 -3.24 18.80 44.13
C ILE A 13 -2.28 19.62 43.24
N THR A 14 -1.01 19.63 43.59
CA THR A 14 0.04 20.11 42.67
C THR A 14 0.30 19.00 41.64
N THR A 15 -0.27 19.15 40.44
CA THR A 15 0.17 18.40 39.29
C THR A 15 1.59 18.82 38.94
N SER A 16 2.58 18.03 39.36
CA SER A 16 3.95 18.23 38.90
C SER A 16 3.99 17.85 37.42
N CYS A 17 3.96 18.84 36.52
CA CYS A 17 4.46 18.68 35.19
C CYS A 17 5.96 18.39 35.31
N SER A 18 6.34 17.13 35.13
CA SER A 18 7.75 16.79 34.90
C SER A 18 8.21 17.56 33.65
N PRO A 19 9.28 18.32 33.68
CA PRO A 19 9.80 18.92 32.46
C PRO A 19 10.10 17.82 31.47
N GLN A 20 9.47 17.88 30.30
CA GLN A 20 9.79 17.00 29.20
C GLN A 20 11.24 17.26 28.84
N ALA A 21 12.10 16.27 28.99
CA ALA A 21 13.50 16.39 28.63
C ALA A 21 13.59 16.76 27.14
N ASP A 22 14.21 17.87 26.82
CA ASP A 22 14.52 18.24 25.46
C ASP A 22 15.48 17.19 24.88
N ILE A 23 14.98 16.38 23.97
CA ILE A 23 15.79 15.40 23.27
C ILE A 23 16.46 16.13 22.11
N ASN A 24 17.77 16.33 22.22
CA ASN A 24 18.56 16.91 21.15
C ASN A 24 19.14 15.79 20.28
N TYR A 25 18.84 15.83 18.98
CA TYR A 25 19.45 14.94 17.99
C TYR A 25 20.57 15.70 17.28
N GLN A 26 21.72 15.06 17.17
CA GLN A 26 22.83 15.54 16.37
C GLN A 26 23.04 14.63 15.17
N ILE A 27 22.98 15.20 13.98
CA ILE A 27 23.36 14.51 12.75
C ILE A 27 24.87 14.71 12.59
N ILE A 28 25.62 13.62 12.43
CA ILE A 28 27.08 13.62 12.22
C ILE A 28 27.35 13.05 10.82
N PRO A 29 27.37 13.91 9.79
CA PRO A 29 27.49 13.46 8.39
C PRO A 29 28.77 12.69 8.09
N GLU A 30 29.83 12.94 8.87
CA GLU A 30 31.16 12.33 8.70
C GLU A 30 31.23 10.88 9.25
N GLN A 31 30.17 10.42 9.89
CA GLN A 31 30.08 9.08 10.49
C GLN A 31 28.87 8.30 9.97
N PRO A 32 28.80 7.97 8.65
CA PRO A 32 27.68 7.22 8.11
C PRO A 32 27.60 5.83 8.73
N GLN A 33 26.39 5.40 9.14
CA GLN A 33 26.17 4.11 9.77
C GLN A 33 25.61 3.09 8.77
N GLN A 34 24.64 3.53 7.95
CA GLN A 34 23.98 2.69 6.96
C GLN A 34 23.62 3.49 5.71
N THR A 35 23.47 2.79 4.59
CA THR A 35 22.90 3.37 3.39
C THR A 35 21.38 3.28 3.45
N MET A 36 20.70 4.41 3.22
CA MET A 36 19.26 4.45 2.97
C MET A 36 19.04 4.45 1.47
N ASP A 37 18.51 3.37 0.92
CA ASP A 37 18.30 3.26 -0.52
C ASP A 37 17.23 4.23 -1.00
N HIS A 38 16.05 4.22 -0.34
CA HIS A 38 14.91 5.04 -0.75
C HIS A 38 14.05 5.48 0.43
N PHE A 39 13.39 6.64 0.23
CA PHE A 39 12.23 7.05 1.00
C PHE A 39 11.00 6.88 0.12
N SER A 40 9.97 6.21 0.64
CA SER A 40 8.81 5.85 -0.16
C SER A 40 7.48 6.16 0.53
N ALA A 41 6.45 6.28 -0.30
CA ALA A 41 5.06 6.23 0.14
C ALA A 41 4.20 5.48 -0.89
N SER A 42 2.99 5.09 -0.49
CA SER A 42 2.03 4.41 -1.34
C SER A 42 0.98 5.39 -1.89
N ASP A 43 0.52 5.15 -3.12
CA ASP A 43 -0.58 5.87 -3.75
C ASP A 43 -1.96 5.48 -3.19
N ALA A 44 -2.05 4.35 -2.53
CA ALA A 44 -3.28 3.92 -1.89
C ALA A 44 -3.57 4.82 -0.67
N TRP A 45 -4.72 5.43 -0.62
CA TRP A 45 -5.85 5.26 -1.57
C TRP A 45 -6.10 6.54 -2.35
N SER A 46 -5.35 7.57 -2.06
CA SER A 46 -5.69 8.94 -2.42
C SER A 46 -5.56 9.23 -3.90
N MET A 47 -4.59 8.61 -4.58
CA MET A 47 -4.21 9.07 -5.93
C MET A 47 -5.22 8.71 -7.02
N HIS A 48 -6.08 7.70 -6.82
CA HIS A 48 -7.16 7.45 -7.77
C HIS A 48 -8.20 8.60 -7.86
N ILE A 49 -8.29 9.42 -6.82
CA ILE A 49 -9.15 10.62 -6.78
C ILE A 49 -8.32 11.86 -7.11
N ILE A 50 -7.23 12.11 -6.36
CA ILE A 50 -6.39 13.31 -6.53
C ILE A 50 -5.84 13.39 -7.95
N GLY A 51 -5.46 12.26 -8.53
CA GLY A 51 -4.97 12.20 -9.90
C GLY A 51 -6.01 12.46 -11.00
N LYS A 52 -7.27 12.72 -10.61
CA LYS A 52 -8.36 13.20 -11.51
C LYS A 52 -8.73 14.68 -11.26
N TRP A 53 -8.03 15.34 -10.34
CA TRP A 53 -8.20 16.77 -10.08
C TRP A 53 -7.62 17.63 -11.24
N PRO A 54 -7.89 18.95 -11.27
CA PRO A 54 -7.23 19.85 -12.22
C PRO A 54 -5.71 19.70 -12.18
N GLN A 55 -5.06 19.75 -13.34
CA GLN A 55 -3.63 19.49 -13.50
C GLN A 55 -2.78 20.30 -12.51
N GLU A 56 -3.06 21.60 -12.33
CA GLU A 56 -2.34 22.44 -11.37
C GLU A 56 -2.33 21.87 -9.94
N LYS A 57 -3.44 21.24 -9.52
CA LYS A 57 -3.54 20.62 -8.21
C LYS A 57 -2.76 19.30 -8.11
N GLN A 58 -2.80 18.52 -9.19
CA GLN A 58 -1.98 17.33 -9.29
C GLN A 58 -0.50 17.68 -9.22
N ASP A 59 -0.06 18.69 -9.98
CA ASP A 59 1.33 19.16 -9.98
C ASP A 59 1.77 19.67 -8.61
N GLN A 60 0.92 20.44 -7.93
CA GLN A 60 1.20 20.93 -6.58
C GLN A 60 1.41 19.76 -5.58
N VAL A 61 0.55 18.75 -5.60
CA VAL A 61 0.69 17.57 -4.74
C VAL A 61 1.94 16.77 -5.12
N ALA A 62 2.19 16.61 -6.41
CA ALA A 62 3.38 15.91 -6.89
C ALA A 62 4.68 16.64 -6.50
N ASP A 63 4.69 17.96 -6.55
CA ASP A 63 5.83 18.76 -6.06
C ASP A 63 6.08 18.51 -4.57
N TRP A 64 5.05 18.53 -3.74
CA TRP A 64 5.17 18.28 -2.30
C TRP A 64 5.73 16.88 -1.99
N LEU A 65 5.36 15.87 -2.79
CA LEU A 65 5.79 14.50 -2.57
C LEU A 65 7.17 14.20 -3.16
N PHE A 66 7.45 14.67 -4.36
CA PHE A 66 8.57 14.16 -5.15
C PHE A 66 9.68 15.16 -5.39
N SER A 67 9.39 16.49 -5.35
CA SER A 67 10.43 17.48 -5.67
C SER A 67 11.57 17.47 -4.66
N THR A 68 12.79 17.50 -5.18
CA THR A 68 14.04 17.75 -4.43
C THR A 68 14.54 19.18 -4.58
N ASP A 69 13.83 20.01 -5.35
CA ASP A 69 14.17 21.40 -5.58
C ASP A 69 13.89 22.28 -4.37
N ASN A 70 14.56 23.43 -4.34
CA ASN A 70 14.24 24.51 -3.42
C ASN A 70 13.44 25.62 -4.13
N ASP A 71 12.66 26.36 -3.36
CA ASP A 71 12.04 27.61 -3.81
C ASP A 71 13.05 28.75 -3.91
N THR A 72 12.61 29.93 -4.33
CA THR A 72 13.44 31.14 -4.45
C THR A 72 14.04 31.62 -3.13
N ASN A 73 13.52 31.15 -1.99
CA ASN A 73 14.03 31.46 -0.65
C ASN A 73 14.92 30.35 -0.09
N GLY A 74 15.24 29.33 -0.89
CA GLY A 74 16.04 28.18 -0.48
C GLY A 74 15.31 27.14 0.37
N LYS A 75 13.97 27.19 0.45
CA LYS A 75 13.18 26.19 1.17
C LYS A 75 12.83 25.02 0.27
N PRO A 76 12.89 23.77 0.77
CA PRO A 76 12.45 22.62 -0.01
C PRO A 76 11.00 22.75 -0.52
N LYS A 77 10.77 22.46 -1.79
CA LYS A 77 9.43 22.42 -2.38
C LYS A 77 8.68 21.15 -1.99
N GLY A 78 9.38 20.07 -1.75
CA GLY A 78 8.83 18.77 -1.44
C GLY A 78 9.69 17.95 -0.48
N ILE A 79 9.21 16.76 -0.15
CA ILE A 79 9.90 15.82 0.74
C ILE A 79 10.84 14.87 0.00
N GLY A 80 10.88 14.90 -1.34
CA GLY A 80 11.84 14.19 -2.16
C GLY A 80 11.72 12.66 -2.07
N LEU A 81 10.49 12.11 -2.13
CA LEU A 81 10.32 10.65 -2.23
C LEU A 81 11.05 10.13 -3.46
N SER A 82 11.79 9.06 -3.30
CA SER A 82 12.62 8.45 -4.35
C SER A 82 12.13 7.08 -4.82
N LEU A 83 11.16 6.49 -4.12
CA LEU A 83 10.42 5.32 -4.54
C LEU A 83 8.91 5.58 -4.40
N TRP A 84 8.14 5.17 -5.41
CA TRP A 84 6.69 5.27 -5.39
C TRP A 84 6.02 3.91 -5.48
N ARG A 85 5.08 3.63 -4.55
CA ARG A 85 4.39 2.35 -4.43
C ARG A 85 2.99 2.45 -5.02
N PHE A 86 2.75 1.77 -6.13
CA PHE A 86 1.54 1.79 -6.95
C PHE A 86 0.60 0.63 -6.58
N ASN A 87 -0.63 0.94 -6.20
CA ASN A 87 -1.65 -0.06 -5.91
C ASN A 87 -2.33 -0.56 -7.19
N VAL A 88 -2.11 -1.82 -7.53
CA VAL A 88 -2.83 -2.52 -8.60
C VAL A 88 -4.19 -2.96 -8.06
N GLY A 89 -5.26 -2.35 -8.55
CA GLY A 89 -6.60 -2.57 -8.05
C GLY A 89 -7.22 -3.88 -8.47
N ALA A 90 -8.12 -4.38 -7.62
CA ALA A 90 -8.80 -5.65 -7.79
C ALA A 90 -10.21 -5.55 -8.42
N GLY A 91 -10.77 -4.34 -8.56
CA GLY A 91 -12.08 -4.14 -9.20
C GLY A 91 -13.22 -3.82 -8.23
N SER A 92 -12.93 -3.40 -7.03
CA SER A 92 -13.96 -2.98 -6.08
C SER A 92 -14.70 -1.70 -6.51
N THR A 93 -14.08 -0.84 -7.34
CA THR A 93 -14.74 0.33 -7.91
C THR A 93 -15.86 -0.07 -8.87
N GLU A 94 -15.61 -1.04 -9.74
CA GLU A 94 -16.59 -1.57 -10.70
C GLU A 94 -17.77 -2.24 -9.99
N GLN A 95 -17.53 -2.85 -8.84
CA GLN A 95 -18.58 -3.45 -8.02
C GLN A 95 -19.42 -2.41 -7.25
N GLY A 96 -18.89 -1.20 -7.02
CA GLY A 96 -19.57 -0.16 -6.28
C GLY A 96 -19.96 -0.62 -4.86
N GLU A 97 -21.23 -0.47 -4.50
CA GLU A 97 -21.76 -0.90 -3.19
C GLU A 97 -21.71 -2.42 -3.00
N ALA A 98 -21.81 -3.21 -4.08
CA ALA A 98 -21.72 -4.66 -4.03
C ALA A 98 -20.32 -5.14 -3.58
N SER A 99 -19.28 -4.31 -3.67
CA SER A 99 -17.96 -4.58 -3.09
C SER A 99 -17.98 -4.69 -1.56
N GLN A 100 -19.04 -4.22 -0.92
CA GLN A 100 -19.22 -4.06 0.53
C GLN A 100 -18.24 -3.05 1.18
N ILE A 101 -17.38 -2.39 0.41
CA ILE A 101 -16.50 -1.33 0.90
C ILE A 101 -17.32 -0.03 0.94
N GLY A 102 -17.57 0.51 2.14
CA GLY A 102 -18.47 1.65 2.33
C GLY A 102 -17.97 2.95 1.70
N SER A 103 -16.66 3.19 1.71
CA SER A 103 -16.07 4.41 1.19
C SER A 103 -15.60 4.23 -0.26
N PRO A 104 -16.13 5.00 -1.24
CA PRO A 104 -15.60 5.00 -2.60
C PRO A 104 -14.12 5.36 -2.68
N TRP A 105 -13.62 6.10 -1.68
CA TRP A 105 -12.21 6.46 -1.56
C TRP A 105 -11.28 5.24 -1.39
N MET A 106 -11.80 4.15 -0.83
CA MET A 106 -11.07 2.91 -0.53
C MET A 106 -11.30 1.81 -1.57
N ARG A 107 -11.99 2.13 -2.69
CA ARG A 107 -12.22 1.22 -3.82
C ARG A 107 -11.22 1.50 -4.93
N THR A 108 -10.81 0.46 -5.67
CA THR A 108 -9.90 0.60 -6.81
C THR A 108 -10.45 -0.03 -8.07
N GLU A 109 -10.10 0.55 -9.22
CA GLU A 109 -10.42 0.03 -10.55
C GLU A 109 -9.48 -1.14 -10.89
N CYS A 110 -9.93 -2.10 -11.70
CA CYS A 110 -9.10 -3.20 -12.21
C CYS A 110 -8.83 -3.03 -13.71
N PHE A 111 -7.61 -3.28 -14.15
CA PHE A 111 -7.29 -3.31 -15.59
C PHE A 111 -7.97 -4.50 -16.30
N LEU A 112 -8.04 -5.67 -15.63
CA LEU A 112 -8.69 -6.85 -16.18
C LEU A 112 -10.21 -6.65 -16.24
N GLN A 113 -10.81 -6.99 -17.37
CA GLN A 113 -12.25 -6.90 -17.60
C GLN A 113 -12.91 -8.30 -17.48
N PRO A 114 -14.25 -8.38 -17.33
CA PRO A 114 -14.97 -9.66 -17.20
C PRO A 114 -14.78 -10.62 -18.37
N ASP A 115 -14.51 -10.10 -19.56
CA ASP A 115 -14.28 -10.89 -20.79
C ASP A 115 -12.83 -11.35 -20.97
N GLY A 116 -11.95 -11.02 -20.00
CA GLY A 116 -10.51 -11.33 -20.04
C GLY A 116 -9.66 -10.32 -20.80
N SER A 117 -10.25 -9.28 -21.38
CA SER A 117 -9.52 -8.17 -21.98
C SER A 117 -8.94 -7.23 -20.91
N TYR A 118 -8.10 -6.29 -21.34
CA TYR A 118 -7.50 -5.28 -20.46
C TYR A 118 -7.89 -3.88 -20.92
N ASP A 119 -8.46 -3.11 -20.00
CA ASP A 119 -8.73 -1.68 -20.19
C ASP A 119 -7.61 -0.85 -19.57
N TRP A 120 -6.70 -0.37 -20.41
CA TRP A 120 -5.55 0.43 -20.00
C TRP A 120 -5.90 1.89 -19.70
N ASP A 121 -7.15 2.31 -19.80
CA ASP A 121 -7.61 3.61 -19.36
C ASP A 121 -8.05 3.62 -17.89
N LYS A 122 -8.18 2.45 -17.28
CA LYS A 122 -8.39 2.28 -15.84
C LYS A 122 -7.23 2.81 -15.00
N GLN A 123 -7.49 3.02 -13.73
CA GLN A 123 -6.54 3.56 -12.74
C GLN A 123 -5.86 4.86 -13.19
N GLN A 124 -6.56 5.68 -13.98
CA GLN A 124 -6.00 6.90 -14.60
C GLN A 124 -5.37 7.84 -13.56
N GLY A 125 -6.03 8.07 -12.42
CA GLY A 125 -5.50 8.96 -11.38
C GLY A 125 -4.18 8.47 -10.79
N GLN A 126 -4.09 7.18 -10.48
CA GLN A 126 -2.86 6.56 -9.95
C GLN A 126 -1.75 6.56 -11.01
N ARG A 127 -2.08 6.26 -12.27
CA ARG A 127 -1.14 6.30 -13.39
C ARG A 127 -0.63 7.73 -13.68
N ASN A 128 -1.46 8.76 -13.48
CA ASN A 128 -1.01 10.14 -13.56
C ASN A 128 0.12 10.39 -12.54
N PHE A 129 -0.04 9.90 -11.30
CA PHE A 129 0.99 10.06 -10.28
C PHE A 129 2.25 9.23 -10.52
N LEU A 130 2.18 8.10 -11.23
CA LEU A 130 3.39 7.40 -11.70
C LEU A 130 4.20 8.31 -12.66
N ARG A 131 3.53 8.97 -13.63
CA ARG A 131 4.20 9.88 -14.56
C ARG A 131 4.75 11.11 -13.86
N LEU A 132 3.94 11.76 -13.02
CA LEU A 132 4.34 12.94 -12.25
C LEU A 132 5.52 12.66 -11.29
N ALA A 133 5.57 11.46 -10.72
CA ALA A 133 6.68 11.00 -9.90
C ALA A 133 7.96 10.85 -10.74
N LYS A 134 7.86 10.16 -11.88
CA LYS A 134 8.98 10.00 -12.82
C LYS A 134 9.52 11.34 -13.32
N GLU A 135 8.65 12.27 -13.70
CA GLU A 135 9.00 13.61 -14.16
C GLU A 135 9.77 14.41 -13.10
N ARG A 136 9.56 14.11 -11.81
CA ARG A 136 10.23 14.76 -10.67
C ARG A 136 11.43 13.97 -10.11
N GLY A 137 11.89 12.96 -10.86
CA GLY A 137 13.12 12.25 -10.54
C GLY A 137 12.95 11.01 -9.67
N VAL A 138 11.73 10.57 -9.38
CA VAL A 138 11.49 9.25 -8.77
C VAL A 138 12.03 8.19 -9.77
N ASN A 139 12.93 7.35 -9.29
CA ASN A 139 13.67 6.41 -10.11
C ASN A 139 13.42 4.94 -9.74
N LYS A 140 12.60 4.69 -8.71
CA LYS A 140 12.17 3.35 -8.31
C LYS A 140 10.66 3.27 -8.17
N PHE A 141 10.08 2.21 -8.73
CA PHE A 141 8.64 1.97 -8.71
C PHE A 141 8.35 0.55 -8.22
N LEU A 142 7.41 0.43 -7.29
CA LEU A 142 6.94 -0.83 -6.75
C LEU A 142 5.44 -0.98 -7.03
N ALA A 143 5.05 -2.04 -7.73
CA ALA A 143 3.64 -2.42 -7.84
C ALA A 143 3.25 -3.34 -6.68
N PHE A 144 2.06 -3.16 -6.10
CA PHE A 144 1.57 -4.06 -5.05
C PHE A 144 0.07 -4.31 -5.19
N LEU A 145 -0.40 -5.40 -4.59
CA LEU A 145 -1.81 -5.76 -4.58
C LEU A 145 -2.31 -5.97 -3.15
N ASN A 146 -3.53 -5.49 -2.90
CA ASN A 146 -4.28 -5.83 -1.69
C ASN A 146 -5.11 -7.11 -1.87
N SER A 147 -5.55 -7.40 -3.10
CA SER A 147 -6.36 -8.57 -3.43
C SER A 147 -6.14 -8.99 -4.89
N PRO A 148 -6.30 -10.27 -5.24
CA PRO A 148 -6.46 -10.67 -6.63
C PRO A 148 -7.69 -10.01 -7.27
N PRO A 149 -7.73 -9.85 -8.61
CA PRO A 149 -8.92 -9.39 -9.32
C PRO A 149 -10.17 -10.14 -8.88
N VAL A 150 -11.28 -9.43 -8.71
CA VAL A 150 -12.57 -9.99 -8.24
C VAL A 150 -13.04 -11.21 -9.05
N TYR A 151 -12.66 -11.27 -10.33
CA TYR A 151 -12.98 -12.40 -11.21
C TYR A 151 -12.31 -13.71 -10.83
N PHE A 152 -11.18 -13.63 -10.12
CA PHE A 152 -10.38 -14.78 -9.67
C PHE A 152 -10.64 -15.15 -8.22
N THR A 153 -11.36 -14.29 -7.46
CA THR A 153 -11.58 -14.52 -6.04
C THR A 153 -12.66 -15.55 -5.76
N GLN A 154 -12.53 -16.28 -4.66
CA GLN A 154 -13.45 -17.35 -4.29
C GLN A 154 -14.85 -16.85 -3.93
N ASN A 155 -14.95 -15.68 -3.28
CA ASN A 155 -16.22 -15.05 -2.90
C ASN A 155 -16.71 -14.00 -3.91
N GLY A 156 -15.96 -13.77 -5.01
CA GLY A 156 -16.30 -12.76 -6.01
C GLY A 156 -16.07 -11.31 -5.55
N LEU A 157 -15.41 -11.09 -4.41
CA LEU A 157 -15.13 -9.77 -3.84
C LEU A 157 -13.62 -9.53 -3.75
N ALA A 158 -13.23 -8.27 -3.75
CA ALA A 158 -11.85 -7.85 -3.46
C ALA A 158 -11.52 -7.86 -1.95
N THR A 159 -12.45 -8.30 -1.12
CA THR A 159 -12.33 -8.45 0.33
C THR A 159 -12.46 -9.91 0.73
N ASN A 160 -11.94 -10.27 1.89
CA ASN A 160 -12.06 -11.64 2.41
C ASN A 160 -13.31 -11.84 3.30
N THR A 161 -14.33 -10.98 3.14
CA THR A 161 -15.55 -11.02 3.94
C THR A 161 -16.20 -12.40 3.95
N GLY A 162 -16.51 -12.90 5.14
CA GLY A 162 -17.17 -14.19 5.33
C GLY A 162 -16.30 -15.42 5.09
N ARG A 163 -14.99 -15.26 4.89
CA ARG A 163 -14.03 -16.33 4.65
C ARG A 163 -13.10 -16.54 5.86
N ASP A 164 -12.31 -17.60 5.77
CA ASP A 164 -11.25 -17.94 6.73
C ASP A 164 -9.95 -17.17 6.46
N GLY A 165 -8.87 -17.57 7.13
CA GLY A 165 -7.54 -16.97 7.00
C GLY A 165 -6.74 -17.45 5.78
N THR A 166 -7.38 -17.92 4.70
CA THR A 166 -6.73 -18.39 3.47
C THR A 166 -6.90 -17.40 2.32
N LEU A 167 -6.01 -17.51 1.34
CA LEU A 167 -5.99 -16.64 0.17
C LEU A 167 -7.32 -16.68 -0.59
N ASN A 168 -7.89 -15.52 -0.85
CA ASN A 168 -9.13 -15.39 -1.62
C ASN A 168 -8.88 -15.53 -3.13
N LEU A 169 -8.19 -16.58 -3.53
CA LEU A 169 -7.90 -16.92 -4.91
C LEU A 169 -8.36 -18.34 -5.20
N LYS A 170 -9.18 -18.53 -6.24
CA LYS A 170 -9.61 -19.87 -6.68
C LYS A 170 -8.41 -20.69 -7.11
N ALA A 171 -8.45 -22.00 -6.81
CA ALA A 171 -7.34 -22.91 -7.07
C ALA A 171 -6.96 -23.01 -8.56
N GLU A 172 -7.94 -22.88 -9.44
CA GLU A 172 -7.80 -22.90 -10.90
C GLU A 172 -7.23 -21.59 -11.48
N HIS A 173 -7.27 -20.48 -10.75
CA HIS A 173 -6.85 -19.16 -11.22
C HIS A 173 -5.43 -18.73 -10.79
N TYR A 174 -4.63 -19.60 -10.19
CA TYR A 174 -3.25 -19.24 -9.81
C TYR A 174 -2.37 -18.89 -11.01
N GLU A 175 -2.50 -19.61 -12.13
CA GLU A 175 -1.77 -19.28 -13.36
C GLU A 175 -2.33 -18.03 -14.03
N ASP A 176 -3.65 -17.81 -13.99
CA ASP A 176 -4.29 -16.60 -14.49
C ASP A 176 -3.83 -15.37 -13.69
N PHE A 177 -3.69 -15.52 -12.38
CA PHE A 177 -3.17 -14.47 -11.51
C PHE A 177 -1.70 -14.11 -11.87
N ALA A 178 -0.86 -15.11 -12.12
CA ALA A 178 0.51 -14.88 -12.58
C ALA A 178 0.54 -14.13 -13.92
N ARG A 179 -0.29 -14.54 -14.90
CA ARG A 179 -0.44 -13.85 -16.20
C ARG A 179 -0.99 -12.43 -16.04
N PHE A 180 -1.95 -12.23 -15.13
CA PHE A 180 -2.48 -10.89 -14.83
C PHE A 180 -1.37 -9.96 -14.38
N LEU A 181 -0.52 -10.38 -13.44
CA LEU A 181 0.58 -9.57 -12.94
C LEU A 181 1.60 -9.25 -14.05
N ALA A 182 1.98 -10.24 -14.85
CA ALA A 182 2.87 -10.03 -15.98
C ALA A 182 2.29 -9.02 -16.99
N ASN A 183 0.99 -9.13 -17.29
CA ASN A 183 0.30 -8.21 -18.20
C ASN A 183 0.24 -6.80 -17.62
N VAL A 184 -0.02 -6.64 -16.31
CA VAL A 184 -0.04 -5.30 -15.67
C VAL A 184 1.33 -4.64 -15.75
N ILE A 185 2.41 -5.35 -15.39
CA ILE A 185 3.78 -4.83 -15.48
C ILE A 185 4.08 -4.33 -16.90
N LYS A 186 3.86 -5.17 -17.91
CA LYS A 186 4.12 -4.81 -19.32
C LYS A 186 3.16 -3.75 -19.86
N GLY A 187 1.89 -3.81 -19.45
CA GLY A 187 0.86 -2.90 -19.91
C GLY A 187 1.09 -1.47 -19.43
N VAL A 188 1.44 -1.28 -18.16
CA VAL A 188 1.76 0.03 -17.60
C VAL A 188 3.08 0.54 -18.20
N GLU A 189 4.09 -0.31 -18.37
CA GLU A 189 5.32 0.09 -19.05
C GLU A 189 5.04 0.57 -20.48
N LYS A 190 4.27 -0.17 -21.25
CA LYS A 190 3.90 0.19 -22.63
C LYS A 190 3.06 1.47 -22.69
N LYS A 191 2.11 1.65 -21.76
CA LYS A 191 1.15 2.76 -21.79
C LYS A 191 1.74 4.06 -21.22
N ASP A 192 2.50 3.97 -20.11
CA ASP A 192 2.95 5.12 -19.34
C ASP A 192 4.48 5.28 -19.33
N GLY A 193 5.22 4.32 -19.90
CA GLY A 193 6.68 4.32 -19.88
C GLY A 193 7.27 4.08 -18.47
N ILE A 194 6.52 3.47 -17.57
CA ILE A 194 6.94 3.18 -16.19
C ILE A 194 7.34 1.72 -16.10
N LYS A 195 8.61 1.47 -15.83
CA LYS A 195 9.11 0.14 -15.49
C LYS A 195 9.04 -0.03 -13.98
N PHE A 196 8.39 -1.10 -13.53
CA PHE A 196 8.41 -1.46 -12.12
C PHE A 196 9.69 -2.22 -11.78
N ASP A 197 10.42 -1.74 -10.77
CA ASP A 197 11.58 -2.42 -10.22
C ASP A 197 11.15 -3.59 -9.34
N TYR A 198 10.05 -3.41 -8.60
CA TYR A 198 9.56 -4.37 -7.62
C TYR A 198 8.07 -4.68 -7.81
N LEU A 199 7.69 -5.91 -7.47
CA LEU A 199 6.29 -6.35 -7.33
C LEU A 199 6.10 -7.02 -5.99
N SER A 200 5.13 -6.53 -5.20
CA SER A 200 4.60 -7.20 -4.01
C SER A 200 3.22 -7.77 -4.32
N PRO A 201 3.09 -9.09 -4.52
CA PRO A 201 1.82 -9.69 -4.89
C PRO A 201 0.83 -9.82 -3.72
N PHE A 202 1.28 -9.63 -2.47
CA PHE A 202 0.47 -9.82 -1.26
C PHE A 202 0.80 -8.77 -0.22
N ASN A 203 -0.11 -7.80 -0.03
CA ASN A 203 0.00 -6.79 1.03
C ASN A 203 -0.64 -7.32 2.31
N GLU A 204 0.08 -7.24 3.44
CA GLU A 204 -0.36 -7.63 4.79
C GLU A 204 -1.06 -9.01 4.82
N PRO A 205 -0.46 -10.08 4.26
CA PRO A 205 -1.10 -11.38 4.17
C PRO A 205 -1.34 -12.05 5.52
N ASP A 206 -0.75 -11.54 6.60
CA ASP A 206 -0.94 -11.96 7.99
C ASP A 206 -2.28 -11.47 8.58
N GLY A 207 -2.93 -10.47 7.99
CA GLY A 207 -4.26 -10.00 8.36
C GLY A 207 -5.34 -11.03 8.04
N HIS A 208 -6.47 -10.99 8.76
CA HIS A 208 -7.61 -11.87 8.48
C HIS A 208 -8.46 -11.38 7.31
N TRP A 209 -8.63 -10.07 7.17
CA TRP A 209 -9.37 -9.40 6.10
C TRP A 209 -10.82 -9.85 5.92
N ASN A 210 -11.42 -10.54 6.93
CA ASN A 210 -12.73 -11.17 6.88
C ASN A 210 -13.82 -10.37 7.63
N TRP A 211 -13.63 -9.09 7.80
CA TRP A 211 -14.55 -8.22 8.53
C TRP A 211 -15.92 -8.13 7.87
N ILE A 212 -16.96 -7.97 8.69
CA ILE A 212 -18.25 -7.48 8.22
C ILE A 212 -18.11 -5.96 8.05
N GLY A 213 -18.47 -5.45 6.86
CA GLY A 213 -18.25 -4.05 6.51
C GLY A 213 -16.76 -3.72 6.32
N PRO A 214 -16.11 -4.33 5.33
CA PRO A 214 -14.69 -4.11 5.08
C PRO A 214 -14.43 -2.65 4.72
N LYS A 215 -13.25 -2.16 5.11
CA LYS A 215 -12.85 -0.77 4.86
C LYS A 215 -12.14 -0.61 3.53
N GLN A 216 -11.53 -1.67 3.02
CA GLN A 216 -10.67 -1.67 1.84
C GLN A 216 -10.56 -3.06 1.23
N GLU A 217 -9.96 -3.16 0.05
CA GLU A 217 -9.51 -4.42 -0.53
C GLU A 217 -8.50 -5.11 0.38
N GLY A 218 -8.50 -6.44 0.43
CA GLY A 218 -7.55 -7.20 1.22
C GLY A 218 -7.81 -8.70 1.22
N THR A 219 -6.76 -9.49 1.29
CA THR A 219 -6.83 -10.95 1.42
C THR A 219 -5.68 -11.47 2.30
N PRO A 220 -5.96 -12.41 3.21
CA PRO A 220 -4.89 -13.15 3.87
C PRO A 220 -4.22 -14.11 2.88
N ALA A 221 -3.04 -14.60 3.24
CA ALA A 221 -2.43 -15.72 2.55
C ALA A 221 -1.53 -16.51 3.51
N THR A 222 -1.59 -17.82 3.43
CA THR A 222 -0.64 -18.68 4.13
C THR A 222 0.70 -18.72 3.40
N LYS A 223 1.79 -19.01 4.11
CA LYS A 223 3.14 -19.17 3.52
C LYS A 223 3.16 -20.18 2.37
N LYS A 224 2.34 -21.24 2.44
CA LYS A 224 2.22 -22.24 1.37
C LYS A 224 1.57 -21.67 0.11
N GLU A 225 0.52 -20.85 0.28
CA GLU A 225 -0.18 -20.20 -0.82
C GLU A 225 0.70 -19.13 -1.49
N ILE A 226 1.40 -18.32 -0.69
CA ILE A 226 2.39 -17.35 -1.18
C ILE A 226 3.47 -18.09 -1.98
N ALA A 227 4.08 -19.13 -1.42
CA ALA A 227 5.13 -19.89 -2.09
C ALA A 227 4.64 -20.56 -3.39
N ARG A 228 3.36 -21.00 -3.47
CA ARG A 228 2.76 -21.51 -4.70
C ARG A 228 2.63 -20.40 -5.73
N ALA A 229 2.04 -19.27 -5.36
CA ALA A 229 1.81 -18.15 -6.26
C ALA A 229 3.13 -17.57 -6.78
N VAL A 230 4.11 -17.31 -5.90
CA VAL A 230 5.41 -16.73 -6.26
C VAL A 230 6.15 -17.62 -7.28
N ARG A 231 6.12 -18.95 -7.12
CA ARG A 231 6.72 -19.85 -8.13
C ARG A 231 6.08 -19.70 -9.50
N LEU A 232 4.76 -19.52 -9.57
CA LEU A 232 4.06 -19.33 -10.84
C LEU A 232 4.31 -17.95 -11.44
N ILE A 233 4.31 -16.91 -10.60
CA ILE A 233 4.64 -15.53 -11.02
C ILE A 233 6.07 -15.48 -11.57
N SER A 234 7.04 -16.04 -10.85
CA SER A 234 8.44 -16.09 -11.29
C SER A 234 8.59 -16.83 -12.61
N LYS A 235 7.90 -17.99 -12.78
CA LYS A 235 7.90 -18.73 -14.04
C LYS A 235 7.32 -17.91 -15.19
N GLU A 236 6.22 -17.19 -14.96
CA GLU A 236 5.58 -16.36 -15.98
C GLU A 236 6.47 -15.14 -16.32
N PHE A 237 7.12 -14.51 -15.32
CA PHE A 237 8.04 -13.40 -15.55
C PHE A 237 9.24 -13.81 -16.39
N VAL A 238 9.84 -14.98 -16.11
CA VAL A 238 10.93 -15.53 -16.94
C VAL A 238 10.47 -15.78 -18.39
N LYS A 239 9.29 -16.37 -18.56
CA LYS A 239 8.69 -16.62 -19.88
C LYS A 239 8.46 -15.31 -20.67
N GLU A 240 8.01 -14.27 -20.00
CA GLU A 240 7.66 -12.98 -20.60
C GLU A 240 8.83 -12.00 -20.67
N GLY A 241 10.04 -12.38 -20.19
CA GLY A 241 11.23 -11.55 -20.18
C GLY A 241 11.12 -10.34 -19.23
N ILE A 242 10.40 -10.50 -18.12
CA ILE A 242 10.21 -9.47 -17.10
C ILE A 242 11.30 -9.64 -16.04
N ASP A 243 12.03 -8.58 -15.74
CA ASP A 243 13.11 -8.53 -14.73
C ASP A 243 12.70 -7.82 -13.41
N THR A 244 11.40 -7.49 -13.26
CA THR A 244 10.84 -6.95 -12.03
C THR A 244 11.07 -7.92 -10.86
N GLU A 245 11.65 -7.43 -9.77
CA GLU A 245 11.95 -8.22 -8.58
C GLU A 245 10.68 -8.48 -7.76
N ILE A 246 10.46 -9.75 -7.35
CA ILE A 246 9.30 -10.10 -6.54
C ILE A 246 9.66 -9.95 -5.07
N THR A 247 8.99 -9.02 -4.37
CA THR A 247 9.12 -8.85 -2.92
C THR A 247 8.05 -9.65 -2.19
N ILE A 248 8.41 -10.27 -1.08
CA ILE A 248 7.50 -11.05 -0.24
C ILE A 248 7.67 -10.65 1.22
N CYS A 249 6.82 -11.17 2.09
CA CYS A 249 6.83 -10.89 3.53
C CYS A 249 6.47 -9.43 3.86
N GLU A 250 5.55 -8.82 3.14
CA GLU A 250 4.96 -7.53 3.49
C GLU A 250 3.91 -7.68 4.61
N ALA A 251 4.30 -8.33 5.72
CA ALA A 251 3.44 -8.49 6.87
C ALA A 251 3.16 -7.15 7.56
N SER A 252 1.97 -6.99 8.12
CA SER A 252 1.58 -5.82 8.91
C SER A 252 2.38 -5.68 10.21
N ASP A 253 2.91 -6.81 10.70
CA ASP A 253 3.75 -6.90 11.89
C ASP A 253 4.99 -7.73 11.60
N TYR A 254 6.18 -7.10 11.67
CA TYR A 254 7.47 -7.75 11.42
C TYR A 254 7.70 -8.99 12.32
N ARG A 255 7.05 -9.08 13.48
CA ARG A 255 7.13 -10.24 14.38
C ARG A 255 6.56 -11.49 13.73
N CYS A 256 5.63 -11.39 12.81
CA CYS A 256 5.09 -12.51 12.05
C CYS A 256 6.18 -13.24 11.23
N MET A 257 7.26 -12.52 10.86
CA MET A 257 8.38 -13.08 10.10
C MET A 257 9.29 -13.96 10.95
N PHE A 258 9.39 -13.70 12.26
CA PHE A 258 10.40 -14.30 13.14
C PHE A 258 9.81 -15.15 14.26
N SER A 259 8.53 -14.98 14.61
CA SER A 259 7.91 -15.66 15.74
C SER A 259 6.99 -16.79 15.31
N THR A 260 7.24 -17.99 15.80
CA THR A 260 6.33 -19.15 15.67
C THR A 260 5.19 -19.14 16.70
N HIS A 261 5.21 -18.18 17.64
CA HIS A 261 4.20 -18.06 18.70
C HIS A 261 3.05 -17.12 18.34
N MET A 262 3.15 -16.41 17.22
CA MET A 262 2.06 -15.56 16.75
C MET A 262 0.94 -16.43 16.17
N THR A 263 -0.32 -16.06 16.44
CA THR A 263 -1.51 -16.80 15.97
C THR A 263 -1.63 -16.89 14.47
N ASN A 264 -0.99 -15.97 13.75
CA ASN A 264 -0.97 -15.88 12.29
C ASN A 264 0.41 -16.16 11.67
N HIS A 265 1.31 -16.85 12.41
CA HIS A 265 2.66 -17.18 11.94
C HIS A 265 2.68 -18.05 10.66
N GLU A 266 1.60 -18.74 10.33
CA GLU A 266 1.44 -19.48 9.07
C GLU A 266 1.06 -18.59 7.89
N ARG A 267 0.69 -17.33 8.17
CA ARG A 267 0.37 -16.30 7.18
C ARG A 267 1.50 -15.27 7.12
N GLY A 268 1.69 -14.66 5.97
CA GLY A 268 2.71 -13.63 5.76
C GLY A 268 3.99 -14.08 5.09
#